data_c8fd42670bbd7c3d3ae9dbc6e1c92c75
#
_entry.id   c8fd42670bbd7c3d3ae9dbc6e1c92c75
#
_cell.length_a   1.000
_cell.length_b   1.000
_cell.length_c   1.000
_cell.angle_alpha   90.00
_cell.angle_beta   90.00
_cell.angle_gamma   90.00
#
_symmetry.space_group_name_H-M   'P 1'
#
loop_
_entity.id
_entity.type
_entity.pdbx_description
1 polymer ?
#
loop_
_entity_poly.entity_id
_entity_poly.type
_entity_poly.pdbx_seq_one_letter_code
_entity_poly.pdbx_strand_id
1 'polypeptide(L)'
;MSLTTSLTLSSEAWRLLRGVTCLYKPPGFSAGKLVNMLKHNLEQDLNRMERKVDRDERKLHLTGGSEGDIIPGSGDVGVAVGHGTDYSVHPLVLGPGYTTDDIRCMYVNKLSDNASGVLLVGVNESQRVTEGKALRNAKLLTTFHIRGEWGRATSTGWATGKTRFCSTWRHLVGRPWLVDQCLSNIQASHQARAWTVANCALDTQEAYEKALEGPVKPDILSETLVYGIKVKEWKLPNFMMEVQCVEGQDDMQKYLVNLVEEIGLKCKTVAHVTDIRCAAVGPFTSNESLLIKHLSLQNVLNNISDNRKLWREANHGKRSERGFRKKELEESSNLKEDKNKNKFTRFLSD
;
A
#
# COMPACT_ATOMS: atom_id res chain seq x y z
N MET A 1 16.43 -15.24 3.13
CA MET A 1 16.12 -16.69 3.13
C MET A 1 14.72 -16.84 2.57
N SER A 2 14.59 -17.30 1.33
CA SER A 2 13.30 -17.62 0.72
C SER A 2 12.68 -18.79 1.48
N LEU A 3 11.38 -18.72 1.79
CA LEU A 3 10.60 -19.83 2.34
C LEU A 3 10.42 -20.90 1.25
N THR A 4 11.51 -21.63 0.95
CA THR A 4 11.51 -22.76 -0.01
C THR A 4 11.10 -24.08 0.63
N THR A 5 10.47 -24.08 1.80
CA THR A 5 9.72 -25.24 2.27
C THR A 5 8.49 -25.37 1.41
N SER A 6 8.42 -26.43 0.62
CA SER A 6 7.21 -26.81 -0.12
C SER A 6 6.07 -26.98 0.89
N LEU A 7 5.22 -25.95 1.01
CA LEU A 7 3.99 -26.04 1.79
C LEU A 7 3.10 -27.08 1.11
N THR A 8 2.90 -28.21 1.74
CA THR A 8 2.04 -29.30 1.22
C THR A 8 0.61 -29.15 1.74
N LEU A 9 0.43 -28.59 2.93
CA LEU A 9 -0.86 -28.52 3.61
C LEU A 9 -1.57 -27.17 3.42
N SER A 10 -2.81 -27.22 2.97
CA SER A 10 -3.67 -26.04 2.76
C SER A 10 -3.90 -25.25 4.04
N SER A 11 -4.01 -25.90 5.20
CA SER A 11 -4.22 -25.24 6.51
C SER A 11 -3.02 -24.40 6.95
N GLU A 12 -1.79 -24.83 6.64
CA GLU A 12 -0.58 -24.06 6.92
C GLU A 12 -0.47 -22.85 6.00
N ALA A 13 -0.72 -23.06 4.70
CA ALA A 13 -0.76 -21.97 3.74
C ALA A 13 -1.79 -20.90 4.13
N TRP A 14 -2.99 -21.31 4.57
CA TRP A 14 -4.05 -20.41 5.05
C TRP A 14 -3.61 -19.57 6.26
N ARG A 15 -2.89 -20.16 7.20
CA ARG A 15 -2.36 -19.43 8.38
C ARG A 15 -1.32 -18.39 7.99
N LEU A 16 -0.49 -18.69 7.00
CA LEU A 16 0.55 -17.79 6.49
C LEU A 16 -0.03 -16.71 5.56
N LEU A 17 -1.20 -16.96 4.94
CA LEU A 17 -1.89 -16.04 4.04
C LEU A 17 -2.56 -14.90 4.82
N ARG A 18 -1.78 -14.19 5.63
CA ARG A 18 -2.21 -13.03 6.42
C ARG A 18 -1.16 -11.93 6.32
N GLY A 19 -1.56 -10.76 5.84
CA GLY A 19 -0.66 -9.61 5.75
C GLY A 19 -0.91 -8.78 4.51
N VAL A 20 0.04 -7.91 4.17
CA VAL A 20 -0.08 -6.99 3.05
C VAL A 20 0.71 -7.48 1.86
N THR A 21 0.05 -7.61 0.72
CA THR A 21 0.66 -7.89 -0.58
C THR A 21 0.71 -6.63 -1.44
N CYS A 22 1.79 -6.49 -2.21
CA CYS A 22 1.99 -5.42 -3.16
C CYS A 22 1.70 -5.92 -4.57
N LEU A 23 0.72 -5.30 -5.24
CA LEU A 23 0.29 -5.67 -6.59
C LEU A 23 0.58 -4.52 -7.56
N TYR A 24 0.93 -4.86 -8.79
CA TYR A 24 1.00 -3.88 -9.87
C TYR A 24 -0.32 -3.83 -10.61
N LYS A 25 -1.00 -2.69 -10.53
CA LYS A 25 -2.23 -2.40 -11.26
C LYS A 25 -1.91 -1.77 -12.62
N PRO A 26 -2.24 -2.39 -13.76
CA PRO A 26 -2.10 -1.75 -15.07
C PRO A 26 -3.15 -0.64 -15.26
N PRO A 27 -2.89 0.32 -16.18
CA PRO A 27 -3.87 1.34 -16.53
C PRO A 27 -5.08 0.73 -17.24
N GLY A 28 -6.25 1.33 -17.07
CA GLY A 28 -7.51 0.84 -17.66
C GLY A 28 -8.08 -0.42 -16.99
N PHE A 29 -7.45 -0.92 -15.94
CA PHE A 29 -7.92 -2.10 -15.20
C PHE A 29 -8.46 -1.71 -13.83
N SER A 30 -9.65 -2.18 -13.48
CA SER A 30 -10.24 -1.88 -12.18
C SER A 30 -9.50 -2.58 -11.04
N ALA A 31 -9.23 -1.87 -9.95
CA ALA A 31 -8.65 -2.46 -8.75
C ALA A 31 -9.49 -3.61 -8.19
N GLY A 32 -10.84 -3.51 -8.28
CA GLY A 32 -11.76 -4.58 -7.88
C GLY A 32 -11.57 -5.85 -8.70
N LYS A 33 -11.45 -5.73 -10.02
CA LYS A 33 -11.18 -6.89 -10.89
C LYS A 33 -9.86 -7.57 -10.54
N LEU A 34 -8.80 -6.78 -10.24
CA LEU A 34 -7.50 -7.31 -9.86
C LEU A 34 -7.58 -8.11 -8.55
N VAL A 35 -8.28 -7.58 -7.55
CA VAL A 35 -8.46 -8.27 -6.27
C VAL A 35 -9.34 -9.50 -6.41
N ASN A 36 -10.36 -9.48 -7.26
CA ASN A 36 -11.17 -10.67 -7.53
C ASN A 36 -10.37 -11.78 -8.24
N MET A 37 -9.49 -11.40 -9.17
CA MET A 37 -8.55 -12.37 -9.78
C MET A 37 -7.60 -12.95 -8.75
N LEU A 38 -7.06 -12.12 -7.85
CA LEU A 38 -6.22 -12.58 -6.74
C LEU A 38 -6.96 -13.60 -5.89
N LYS A 39 -8.18 -13.30 -5.44
CA LYS A 39 -9.02 -14.19 -4.63
C LYS A 39 -9.26 -15.52 -5.32
N HIS A 40 -9.64 -15.47 -6.61
CA HIS A 40 -9.92 -16.67 -7.38
C HIS A 40 -8.69 -17.57 -7.55
N ASN A 41 -7.53 -16.99 -7.86
CA ASN A 41 -6.29 -17.76 -7.96
C ASN A 41 -5.90 -18.38 -6.60
N LEU A 42 -6.01 -17.62 -5.50
CA LEU A 42 -5.73 -18.13 -4.17
C LEU A 42 -6.68 -19.25 -3.77
N GLU A 43 -7.98 -19.12 -4.07
CA GLU A 43 -8.98 -20.18 -3.86
C GLU A 43 -8.61 -21.46 -4.61
N GLN A 44 -8.28 -21.35 -5.91
CA GLN A 44 -7.90 -22.50 -6.73
C GLN A 44 -6.64 -23.18 -6.19
N ASP A 45 -5.61 -22.40 -5.85
CA ASP A 45 -4.35 -22.92 -5.35
C ASP A 45 -4.52 -23.60 -3.99
N LEU A 46 -5.29 -23.00 -3.06
CA LEU A 46 -5.58 -23.59 -1.75
C LEU A 46 -6.38 -24.90 -1.87
N ASN A 47 -7.35 -24.96 -2.79
CA ASN A 47 -8.16 -26.15 -2.99
C ASN A 47 -7.41 -27.28 -3.73
N ARG A 48 -6.29 -26.98 -4.42
CA ARG A 48 -5.38 -27.98 -5.02
C ARG A 48 -4.43 -28.61 -4.02
N MET A 49 -4.18 -27.95 -2.88
CA MET A 49 -3.29 -28.45 -1.85
C MET A 49 -3.93 -29.58 -1.04
N GLU A 50 -3.08 -30.42 -0.43
CA GLU A 50 -3.54 -31.45 0.48
C GLU A 50 -4.27 -30.87 1.70
N ARG A 51 -5.40 -31.45 2.05
CA ARG A 51 -6.14 -31.11 3.26
C ARG A 51 -5.71 -32.03 4.38
N LYS A 52 -5.44 -31.45 5.56
CA LYS A 52 -5.30 -32.22 6.77
C LYS A 52 -6.68 -32.71 7.19
N VAL A 53 -6.98 -33.97 6.94
CA VAL A 53 -8.18 -34.59 7.49
C VAL A 53 -7.82 -35.01 8.90
N ASP A 54 -8.52 -34.47 9.91
CA ASP A 54 -8.39 -34.96 11.29
C ASP A 54 -8.89 -36.40 11.30
N ARG A 55 -7.94 -37.35 11.41
CA ARG A 55 -8.23 -38.79 11.46
C ARG A 55 -8.97 -39.21 12.71
N ASP A 56 -9.21 -38.31 13.66
CA ASP A 56 -9.86 -38.62 14.94
C ASP A 56 -11.39 -38.73 14.84
N GLU A 57 -12.01 -38.30 13.74
CA GLU A 57 -13.39 -38.65 13.44
C GLU A 57 -13.44 -39.89 12.53
N ARG A 58 -12.99 -41.03 13.04
CA ARG A 58 -13.34 -42.33 12.46
C ARG A 58 -14.83 -42.56 12.67
N LYS A 59 -15.64 -42.07 11.77
CA LYS A 59 -17.04 -42.47 11.69
C LYS A 59 -17.04 -43.97 11.41
N LEU A 60 -17.46 -44.77 12.37
CA LEU A 60 -17.80 -46.16 12.19
C LEU A 60 -18.97 -46.20 11.18
N HIS A 61 -18.63 -46.40 9.89
CA HIS A 61 -19.64 -46.74 8.92
C HIS A 61 -20.06 -48.18 9.17
N LEU A 62 -21.24 -48.36 9.76
CA LEU A 62 -21.93 -49.61 9.74
C LEU A 62 -22.28 -49.91 8.29
N THR A 63 -21.42 -50.65 7.58
CA THR A 63 -21.76 -51.24 6.32
C THR A 63 -22.77 -52.36 6.61
N GLY A 64 -24.04 -52.09 6.28
CA GLY A 64 -25.03 -53.16 6.27
C GLY A 64 -24.53 -54.27 5.38
N GLY A 65 -24.31 -55.43 5.95
CA GLY A 65 -23.82 -56.59 5.25
C GLY A 65 -24.78 -56.97 4.14
N SER A 66 -24.21 -57.21 2.95
CA SER A 66 -24.91 -57.94 1.90
C SER A 66 -25.34 -59.30 2.45
N GLU A 67 -26.61 -59.64 2.22
CA GLU A 67 -27.18 -60.93 2.55
C GLU A 67 -26.27 -62.10 2.10
N GLY A 68 -25.70 -62.79 3.05
CA GLY A 68 -25.00 -64.06 2.75
C GLY A 68 -23.86 -64.35 3.70
N ASP A 69 -24.09 -64.42 4.99
CA ASP A 69 -23.38 -65.26 5.98
C ASP A 69 -23.83 -64.89 7.39
N ILE A 70 -25.06 -65.27 7.73
CA ILE A 70 -25.52 -65.30 9.10
C ILE A 70 -25.09 -66.62 9.71
N ILE A 71 -24.04 -66.61 10.53
CA ILE A 71 -23.76 -67.72 11.45
C ILE A 71 -24.65 -67.55 12.65
N PRO A 72 -25.62 -68.42 12.91
CA PRO A 72 -26.48 -68.31 14.06
C PRO A 72 -25.71 -68.76 15.32
N GLY A 73 -25.39 -67.85 16.22
CA GLY A 73 -24.98 -68.29 17.54
C GLY A 73 -23.97 -67.46 18.34
N SER A 74 -23.53 -66.29 17.95
CA SER A 74 -22.77 -65.45 18.85
C SER A 74 -23.21 -64.02 18.76
N GLY A 75 -23.57 -63.46 19.92
CA GLY A 75 -24.07 -62.05 20.06
C GLY A 75 -23.00 -60.99 19.94
N ASP A 76 -21.96 -61.20 19.12
CA ASP A 76 -20.99 -60.22 18.80
C ASP A 76 -21.28 -59.63 17.43
N VAL A 77 -21.61 -58.34 17.43
CA VAL A 77 -21.72 -57.55 16.22
C VAL A 77 -20.30 -57.41 15.67
N GLY A 78 -19.92 -58.29 14.73
CA GLY A 78 -18.67 -58.24 14.03
C GLY A 78 -18.56 -56.96 13.22
N VAL A 79 -17.71 -56.03 13.64
CA VAL A 79 -17.33 -54.86 12.83
C VAL A 79 -16.40 -55.34 11.74
N ALA A 80 -16.96 -55.61 10.55
CA ALA A 80 -16.12 -55.87 9.39
C ALA A 80 -15.41 -54.56 8.99
N VAL A 81 -14.10 -54.54 9.19
CA VAL A 81 -13.24 -53.47 8.63
C VAL A 81 -13.07 -53.76 7.14
N GLY A 82 -14.02 -53.31 6.35
CA GLY A 82 -13.91 -53.36 4.89
C GLY A 82 -12.83 -52.37 4.42
N HIS A 83 -11.82 -52.87 3.69
CA HIS A 83 -10.88 -52.04 2.94
C HIS A 83 -11.57 -51.40 1.69
N GLY A 84 -12.69 -50.72 1.92
CA GLY A 84 -13.31 -49.89 0.89
C GLY A 84 -12.56 -48.55 0.78
N THR A 85 -12.40 -48.09 -0.44
CA THR A 85 -11.85 -46.74 -0.68
C THR A 85 -12.73 -45.70 0.05
N ASP A 86 -12.20 -45.05 1.05
CA ASP A 86 -12.94 -44.02 1.80
C ASP A 86 -13.07 -42.76 0.94
N TYR A 87 -14.22 -42.60 0.32
CA TYR A 87 -14.55 -41.45 -0.49
C TYR A 87 -14.92 -40.20 0.32
N SER A 88 -15.05 -40.28 1.64
CA SER A 88 -15.39 -39.15 2.51
C SER A 88 -14.36 -38.04 2.44
N VAL A 89 -13.12 -38.37 2.06
CA VAL A 89 -11.98 -37.43 1.92
C VAL A 89 -11.83 -36.93 0.48
N HIS A 90 -12.59 -37.52 -0.47
CA HIS A 90 -12.44 -37.20 -1.88
C HIS A 90 -12.95 -35.76 -2.17
N PRO A 91 -12.19 -34.91 -2.92
CA PRO A 91 -12.55 -33.51 -3.18
C PRO A 91 -13.94 -33.33 -3.81
N LEU A 92 -14.41 -34.28 -4.62
CA LEU A 92 -15.74 -34.24 -5.23
C LEU A 92 -16.87 -34.45 -4.20
N VAL A 93 -16.59 -35.16 -3.11
CA VAL A 93 -17.57 -35.43 -2.03
C VAL A 93 -17.57 -34.32 -1.02
N LEU A 94 -16.38 -33.86 -0.59
CA LEU A 94 -16.23 -32.75 0.38
C LEU A 94 -16.53 -31.37 -0.19
N GLY A 95 -16.48 -31.23 -1.53
CA GLY A 95 -16.57 -29.91 -2.15
C GLY A 95 -15.33 -29.03 -1.91
N PRO A 96 -15.38 -27.77 -2.31
CA PRO A 96 -14.27 -26.83 -2.10
C PRO A 96 -14.08 -26.55 -0.60
N GLY A 97 -12.82 -26.59 -0.12
CA GLY A 97 -12.51 -26.29 1.29
C GLY A 97 -12.45 -24.81 1.60
N TYR A 98 -12.14 -24.01 0.58
CA TYR A 98 -12.05 -22.55 0.65
C TYR A 98 -12.86 -21.95 -0.48
N THR A 99 -13.55 -20.86 -0.19
CA THR A 99 -14.31 -20.07 -1.18
C THR A 99 -13.70 -18.68 -1.33
N THR A 100 -14.03 -17.96 -2.41
CA THR A 100 -13.62 -16.59 -2.61
C THR A 100 -14.09 -15.65 -1.49
N ASP A 101 -15.21 -15.98 -0.82
CA ASP A 101 -15.79 -15.18 0.26
C ASP A 101 -15.03 -15.33 1.57
N ASP A 102 -14.36 -16.47 1.78
CA ASP A 102 -13.50 -16.69 2.94
C ASP A 102 -12.26 -15.80 2.87
N ILE A 103 -11.77 -15.50 1.65
CA ILE A 103 -10.59 -14.68 1.43
C ILE A 103 -10.98 -13.20 1.50
N ARG A 104 -10.72 -12.59 2.64
CA ARG A 104 -10.99 -11.18 2.87
C ARG A 104 -9.86 -10.32 2.37
N CYS A 105 -10.16 -9.35 1.51
CA CYS A 105 -9.19 -8.40 0.99
C CYS A 105 -9.59 -6.97 1.35
N MET A 106 -8.59 -6.15 1.75
CA MET A 106 -8.78 -4.76 2.09
C MET A 106 -7.76 -3.90 1.35
N TYR A 107 -8.20 -2.80 0.74
CA TYR A 107 -7.29 -1.84 0.13
C TYR A 107 -6.59 -0.97 1.18
N VAL A 108 -5.27 -0.87 1.10
CA VAL A 108 -4.48 0.09 1.88
C VAL A 108 -4.49 1.45 1.21
N ASN A 109 -4.22 1.49 -0.10
CA ASN A 109 -4.37 2.66 -0.96
C ASN A 109 -5.37 2.39 -2.08
N LYS A 110 -5.96 3.42 -2.63
CA LYS A 110 -6.92 3.32 -3.74
C LYS A 110 -6.29 3.87 -5.02
N LEU A 111 -6.49 3.17 -6.13
CA LEU A 111 -6.12 3.63 -7.45
C LEU A 111 -7.34 3.58 -8.37
N SER A 112 -7.62 4.70 -9.07
CA SER A 112 -8.69 4.75 -10.07
C SER A 112 -8.36 3.84 -11.25
N ASP A 113 -9.35 3.59 -12.12
CA ASP A 113 -9.19 2.70 -13.25
C ASP A 113 -8.11 3.20 -14.23
N ASN A 114 -8.02 4.51 -14.44
CA ASN A 114 -7.05 5.12 -15.34
C ASN A 114 -5.61 5.16 -14.79
N ALA A 115 -5.43 5.15 -13.46
CA ALA A 115 -4.11 5.17 -12.86
C ALA A 115 -3.48 3.79 -12.87
N SER A 116 -2.16 3.74 -12.96
CA SER A 116 -1.34 2.53 -12.90
C SER A 116 -0.43 2.52 -11.67
N GLY A 117 0.21 1.38 -11.40
CA GLY A 117 1.30 1.29 -10.42
C GLY A 117 0.98 0.46 -9.18
N VAL A 118 1.60 0.84 -8.07
CA VAL A 118 1.60 0.10 -6.80
C VAL A 118 0.23 0.14 -6.12
N LEU A 119 -0.36 -1.01 -5.91
CA LEU A 119 -1.59 -1.23 -5.15
C LEU A 119 -1.30 -2.16 -3.96
N LEU A 120 -1.46 -1.66 -2.75
CA LEU A 120 -1.30 -2.45 -1.53
C LEU A 120 -2.64 -3.03 -1.10
N VAL A 121 -2.67 -4.34 -0.91
CA VAL A 121 -3.86 -5.09 -0.52
C VAL A 121 -3.56 -5.92 0.72
N GLY A 122 -4.33 -5.73 1.79
CA GLY A 122 -4.31 -6.60 2.96
C GLY A 122 -5.14 -7.86 2.69
N VAL A 123 -4.59 -9.04 2.97
CA VAL A 123 -5.22 -10.33 2.76
C VAL A 123 -5.44 -11.00 4.12
N ASN A 124 -6.64 -11.51 4.35
CA ASN A 124 -7.06 -12.26 5.56
C ASN A 124 -6.67 -11.58 6.89
N GLU A 125 -6.63 -10.26 6.90
CA GLU A 125 -6.33 -9.51 8.12
C GLU A 125 -7.52 -9.50 9.07
N SER A 126 -7.27 -9.83 10.33
CA SER A 126 -8.28 -9.77 11.39
C SER A 126 -8.56 -8.31 11.78
N GLN A 127 -9.80 -8.00 12.17
CA GLN A 127 -10.24 -6.62 12.44
C GLN A 127 -9.51 -5.92 13.61
N ARG A 128 -8.84 -6.65 14.49
CA ARG A 128 -8.29 -6.07 15.74
C ARG A 128 -6.87 -5.51 15.61
N VAL A 129 -5.98 -6.17 14.87
CA VAL A 129 -4.61 -5.68 14.62
C VAL A 129 -4.21 -6.09 13.22
N THR A 130 -4.32 -5.18 12.28
CA THR A 130 -4.02 -5.46 10.88
C THR A 130 -2.85 -4.63 10.42
N GLU A 131 -1.86 -5.27 9.81
CA GLU A 131 -0.73 -4.58 9.18
C GLU A 131 -1.23 -3.54 8.16
N GLY A 132 -2.27 -3.87 7.37
CA GLY A 132 -2.87 -2.97 6.40
C GLY A 132 -3.60 -1.79 7.03
N LYS A 133 -4.28 -1.97 8.17
CA LYS A 133 -4.90 -0.86 8.90
C LYS A 133 -3.82 0.06 9.50
N ALA A 134 -2.76 -0.53 10.05
CA ALA A 134 -1.61 0.22 10.55
C ALA A 134 -0.92 1.01 9.44
N LEU A 135 -0.73 0.40 8.26
CA LEU A 135 -0.18 1.07 7.07
C LEU A 135 -1.06 2.22 6.58
N ARG A 136 -2.38 2.02 6.53
CA ARG A 136 -3.33 3.08 6.16
C ARG A 136 -3.27 4.25 7.15
N ASN A 137 -3.25 3.96 8.45
CA ASN A 137 -3.20 5.00 9.49
C ASN A 137 -1.82 5.68 9.57
N ALA A 138 -0.74 5.03 9.10
CA ALA A 138 0.61 5.59 9.08
C ALA A 138 0.77 6.76 8.10
N LYS A 139 -0.25 7.09 7.30
CA LYS A 139 -0.24 8.21 6.31
C LYS A 139 1.04 8.17 5.49
N LEU A 140 1.19 7.09 4.71
CA LEU A 140 2.38 6.85 3.93
C LEU A 140 2.56 7.93 2.87
N LEU A 141 3.79 8.40 2.73
CA LEU A 141 4.16 9.27 1.62
C LEU A 141 4.07 8.46 0.32
N THR A 142 3.21 8.89 -0.58
CA THR A 142 3.00 8.25 -1.87
C THR A 142 3.66 9.07 -2.97
N THR A 143 4.43 8.42 -3.83
CA THR A 143 5.11 9.06 -4.95
C THR A 143 4.38 8.70 -6.25
N PHE A 144 3.92 9.72 -6.94
CA PHE A 144 3.30 9.62 -8.25
C PHE A 144 4.19 10.17 -9.35
N HIS A 145 4.26 9.47 -10.47
CA HIS A 145 4.76 10.00 -11.73
C HIS A 145 3.57 10.38 -12.59
N ILE A 146 3.46 11.64 -12.94
CA ILE A 146 2.37 12.19 -13.73
C ILE A 146 2.94 12.63 -15.07
N ARG A 147 2.42 12.08 -16.15
CA ARG A 147 2.68 12.54 -17.51
C ARG A 147 1.54 13.42 -17.97
N GLY A 148 1.87 14.47 -18.66
CA GLY A 148 0.89 15.41 -19.21
C GLY A 148 1.38 16.07 -20.47
N GLU A 149 0.47 16.82 -21.07
CA GLU A 149 0.71 17.60 -22.30
C GLU A 149 0.21 19.02 -22.12
N TRP A 150 1.03 19.99 -22.53
CA TRP A 150 0.68 21.40 -22.55
C TRP A 150 -0.14 21.77 -23.78
N GLY A 151 -0.97 22.79 -23.64
CA GLY A 151 -1.65 23.43 -24.77
C GLY A 151 -3.08 22.98 -24.99
N ARG A 152 -3.57 21.96 -24.29
CA ARG A 152 -4.94 21.46 -24.40
C ARG A 152 -5.56 21.23 -23.03
N ALA A 153 -6.74 21.75 -22.79
CA ALA A 153 -7.58 21.42 -21.65
C ALA A 153 -8.75 20.53 -22.07
N THR A 154 -9.04 19.52 -21.25
CA THR A 154 -10.11 18.57 -21.52
C THR A 154 -11.22 18.64 -20.47
N SER A 155 -12.36 18.06 -20.75
CA SER A 155 -13.52 18.07 -19.83
C SER A 155 -13.31 17.27 -18.55
N THR A 156 -12.42 16.30 -18.59
CA THR A 156 -12.12 15.39 -17.46
C THR A 156 -10.72 15.58 -16.90
N GLY A 157 -9.92 16.50 -17.47
CA GLY A 157 -8.51 16.66 -17.18
C GLY A 157 -7.61 15.52 -17.71
N TRP A 158 -8.20 14.44 -18.26
CA TRP A 158 -7.50 13.34 -18.91
C TRP A 158 -7.46 13.50 -20.44
N ALA A 159 -6.43 12.93 -21.06
CA ALA A 159 -6.27 12.95 -22.53
C ALA A 159 -7.49 12.40 -23.30
N THR A 160 -8.24 11.49 -22.69
CA THR A 160 -9.46 10.87 -23.26
C THR A 160 -10.69 11.78 -23.21
N GLY A 161 -10.64 12.89 -22.45
CA GLY A 161 -11.75 13.85 -22.36
C GLY A 161 -11.92 14.68 -23.62
N LYS A 162 -13.14 15.24 -23.80
CA LYS A 162 -13.41 16.20 -24.90
C LYS A 162 -12.60 17.48 -24.69
N THR A 163 -11.93 17.97 -25.72
CA THR A 163 -11.19 19.23 -25.67
C THR A 163 -12.17 20.41 -25.43
N ARG A 164 -11.86 21.20 -24.40
CA ARG A 164 -12.59 22.45 -24.06
C ARG A 164 -11.88 23.69 -24.60
N PHE A 165 -10.57 23.76 -24.32
CA PHE A 165 -9.76 24.91 -24.71
C PHE A 165 -8.42 24.44 -25.26
N CYS A 166 -7.88 25.24 -26.20
CA CYS A 166 -6.51 25.12 -26.65
C CYS A 166 -5.80 26.45 -26.39
N SER A 167 -4.58 26.41 -25.88
CA SER A 167 -3.74 27.56 -25.60
C SER A 167 -2.33 27.33 -26.09
N THR A 168 -1.62 28.38 -26.43
CA THR A 168 -0.21 28.26 -26.81
C THR A 168 0.67 27.95 -25.59
N TRP A 169 1.67 27.09 -25.77
CA TRP A 169 2.73 26.78 -24.79
C TRP A 169 4.12 27.28 -25.25
N ARG A 170 4.19 27.99 -26.39
CA ARG A 170 5.47 28.44 -26.98
C ARG A 170 6.30 29.32 -26.07
N HIS A 171 5.64 30.08 -25.17
CA HIS A 171 6.33 30.92 -24.19
C HIS A 171 7.09 30.13 -23.13
N LEU A 172 6.83 28.82 -22.96
CA LEU A 172 7.56 27.93 -22.07
C LEU A 172 8.85 27.39 -22.72
N VAL A 173 9.02 27.53 -24.03
CA VAL A 173 10.23 27.09 -24.73
C VAL A 173 11.43 27.88 -24.20
N GLY A 174 12.46 27.14 -23.75
CA GLY A 174 13.67 27.74 -23.17
C GLY A 174 13.49 28.37 -21.77
N ARG A 175 12.31 28.21 -21.13
CA ARG A 175 12.01 28.81 -19.84
C ARG A 175 11.47 27.78 -18.83
N PRO A 176 12.14 26.64 -18.57
CA PRO A 176 11.68 25.64 -17.62
C PRO A 176 11.55 26.20 -16.20
N TRP A 177 12.37 27.21 -15.86
CA TRP A 177 12.36 27.88 -14.57
C TRP A 177 10.99 28.50 -14.19
N LEU A 178 10.17 28.90 -15.17
CA LEU A 178 8.80 29.40 -14.91
C LEU A 178 7.91 28.33 -14.28
N VAL A 179 8.06 27.09 -14.76
CA VAL A 179 7.33 25.96 -14.21
C VAL A 179 7.89 25.59 -12.84
N ASP A 180 9.21 25.55 -12.70
CA ASP A 180 9.85 25.24 -11.41
C ASP A 180 9.46 26.26 -10.33
N GLN A 181 9.40 27.53 -10.67
CA GLN A 181 8.89 28.59 -9.76
C GLN A 181 7.43 28.35 -9.37
N CYS A 182 6.57 28.00 -10.35
CA CYS A 182 5.18 27.69 -10.08
C CYS A 182 5.06 26.47 -9.12
N LEU A 183 5.81 25.40 -9.38
CA LEU A 183 5.83 24.21 -8.53
C LEU A 183 6.33 24.49 -7.12
N SER A 184 7.39 25.31 -6.98
CA SER A 184 7.92 25.72 -5.69
C SER A 184 6.90 26.52 -4.86
N ASN A 185 6.14 27.42 -5.50
CA ASN A 185 5.08 28.18 -4.86
C ASN A 185 3.94 27.27 -4.37
N ILE A 186 3.54 26.29 -5.18
CA ILE A 186 2.53 25.29 -4.79
C ILE A 186 3.05 24.48 -3.59
N GLN A 187 4.26 23.97 -3.67
CA GLN A 187 4.88 23.21 -2.57
C GLN A 187 4.93 24.01 -1.29
N ALA A 188 5.38 25.27 -1.34
CA ALA A 188 5.44 26.16 -0.18
C ALA A 188 4.06 26.38 0.46
N SER A 189 3.01 26.56 -0.36
CA SER A 189 1.64 26.73 0.14
C SER A 189 1.13 25.48 0.88
N HIS A 190 1.45 24.29 0.37
CA HIS A 190 1.10 23.02 1.04
C HIS A 190 1.90 22.80 2.32
N GLN A 191 3.18 23.18 2.34
CA GLN A 191 4.00 23.11 3.55
C GLN A 191 3.46 24.04 4.63
N ALA A 192 3.16 25.30 4.30
CA ALA A 192 2.54 26.24 5.24
C ALA A 192 1.21 25.69 5.79
N ARG A 193 0.38 25.12 4.92
CA ARG A 193 -0.89 24.51 5.31
C ARG A 193 -0.70 23.30 6.24
N ALA A 194 0.32 22.46 6.01
CA ALA A 194 0.62 21.32 6.89
C ALA A 194 0.89 21.79 8.33
N TRP A 195 1.62 22.90 8.52
CA TRP A 195 1.88 23.48 9.82
C TRP A 195 0.62 24.08 10.46
N THR A 196 -0.21 24.78 9.68
CA THR A 196 -1.48 25.32 10.16
C THR A 196 -2.41 24.21 10.65
N VAL A 197 -2.53 23.10 9.90
CA VAL A 197 -3.36 21.94 10.29
C VAL A 197 -2.76 21.21 11.50
N ALA A 198 -1.45 21.23 11.68
CA ALA A 198 -0.77 20.68 12.85
C ALA A 198 -0.88 21.57 14.09
N ASN A 199 -1.57 22.72 14.00
CA ASN A 199 -1.71 23.72 15.05
C ASN A 199 -0.37 24.15 15.68
N CYS A 200 0.66 24.29 14.85
CA CYS A 200 2.00 24.66 15.29
C CYS A 200 2.43 25.95 14.59
N ALA A 201 2.74 26.98 15.37
CA ALA A 201 3.25 28.24 14.83
C ALA A 201 4.70 28.05 14.36
N LEU A 202 5.04 28.59 13.18
CA LEU A 202 6.34 28.38 12.52
C LEU A 202 7.53 28.99 13.27
N ASP A 203 7.28 29.98 14.12
CA ASP A 203 8.25 30.72 14.93
C ASP A 203 8.58 30.05 16.26
N THR A 204 8.01 28.87 16.54
CA THR A 204 8.19 28.19 17.83
C THR A 204 9.29 27.14 17.81
N GLN A 205 9.89 26.87 18.97
CA GLN A 205 10.84 25.78 19.18
C GLN A 205 10.20 24.42 18.87
N GLU A 206 8.90 24.25 19.17
CA GLU A 206 8.14 23.05 18.88
C GLU A 206 8.07 22.75 17.37
N ALA A 207 7.93 23.80 16.54
CA ALA A 207 7.96 23.64 15.09
C ALA A 207 9.31 23.11 14.60
N TYR A 208 10.40 23.63 15.17
CA TYR A 208 11.75 23.17 14.85
C TYR A 208 11.95 21.70 15.24
N GLU A 209 11.54 21.30 16.42
CA GLU A 209 11.64 19.92 16.91
C GLU A 209 10.83 18.96 16.05
N LYS A 210 9.58 19.32 15.70
CA LYS A 210 8.75 18.54 14.77
C LYS A 210 9.37 18.43 13.36
N ALA A 211 10.00 19.51 12.87
CA ALA A 211 10.67 19.51 11.58
C ALA A 211 11.89 18.56 11.55
N LEU A 212 12.60 18.42 12.66
CA LEU A 212 13.71 17.45 12.79
C LEU A 212 13.24 16.00 12.72
N GLU A 213 12.01 15.71 13.14
CA GLU A 213 11.41 14.38 13.04
C GLU A 213 11.05 13.98 11.60
N GLY A 214 11.05 14.93 10.68
CA GLY A 214 10.72 14.72 9.25
C GLY A 214 9.50 15.51 8.80
N PRO A 215 8.92 15.19 7.64
CA PRO A 215 7.75 15.88 7.11
C PRO A 215 6.58 15.84 8.10
N VAL A 216 6.06 17.03 8.44
CA VAL A 216 4.93 17.16 9.38
C VAL A 216 3.69 16.49 8.77
N LYS A 217 3.15 15.50 9.44
CA LYS A 217 1.94 14.78 9.05
C LYS A 217 0.84 15.05 10.04
N PRO A 218 -0.10 15.96 9.73
CA PRO A 218 -1.21 16.27 10.62
C PRO A 218 -2.07 15.04 10.92
N ASP A 219 -2.59 14.90 12.12
CA ASP A 219 -3.40 13.77 12.53
C ASP A 219 -4.74 13.70 11.76
N ILE A 220 -5.32 14.85 11.46
CA ILE A 220 -6.54 14.96 10.67
C ILE A 220 -6.20 15.62 9.34
N LEU A 221 -6.19 14.83 8.27
CA LEU A 221 -6.01 15.29 6.91
C LEU A 221 -7.38 15.32 6.23
N SER A 222 -7.98 16.50 6.13
CA SER A 222 -9.18 16.71 5.30
C SER A 222 -8.83 16.69 3.81
N GLU A 223 -7.68 17.22 3.45
CA GLU A 223 -7.23 17.38 2.07
C GLU A 223 -5.86 16.74 1.84
N THR A 224 -5.57 16.41 0.58
CA THR A 224 -4.27 15.91 0.15
C THR A 224 -3.19 16.97 0.33
N LEU A 225 -2.08 16.60 0.96
CA LEU A 225 -0.91 17.46 1.13
C LEU A 225 0.23 17.02 0.21
N VAL A 226 0.78 17.98 -0.53
CA VAL A 226 1.95 17.79 -1.40
C VAL A 226 3.21 18.21 -0.62
N TYR A 227 4.14 17.27 -0.47
CA TYR A 227 5.43 17.50 0.22
C TYR A 227 6.57 17.75 -0.75
N GLY A 228 6.47 17.24 -1.95
CA GLY A 228 7.46 17.46 -2.99
C GLY A 228 6.84 17.39 -4.37
N ILE A 229 7.24 18.31 -5.23
CA ILE A 229 6.85 18.30 -6.63
C ILE A 229 8.02 18.78 -7.48
N LYS A 230 8.37 18.02 -8.52
CA LYS A 230 9.47 18.36 -9.42
C LYS A 230 9.25 17.83 -10.82
N VAL A 231 9.75 18.53 -11.81
CA VAL A 231 9.81 18.07 -13.20
C VAL A 231 10.91 17.04 -13.33
N LYS A 232 10.61 15.89 -13.91
CA LYS A 232 11.58 14.82 -14.24
C LYS A 232 12.00 14.86 -15.70
N GLU A 233 11.02 15.05 -16.59
CA GLU A 233 11.26 15.11 -18.02
C GLU A 233 10.55 16.35 -18.59
N TRP A 234 11.29 17.06 -19.44
CA TRP A 234 10.81 18.25 -20.12
C TRP A 234 11.01 18.10 -21.63
N LYS A 235 9.96 17.65 -22.33
CA LYS A 235 9.96 17.45 -23.80
C LYS A 235 8.71 18.05 -24.37
N LEU A 236 8.68 19.38 -24.53
CA LEU A 236 7.51 20.09 -25.01
C LEU A 236 6.94 19.50 -26.32
N PRO A 237 5.62 19.32 -26.42
CA PRO A 237 4.58 19.71 -25.46
C PRO A 237 4.42 18.78 -24.25
N ASN A 238 5.11 17.65 -24.19
CA ASN A 238 4.99 16.65 -23.12
C ASN A 238 5.90 17.00 -21.95
N PHE A 239 5.45 16.60 -20.75
CA PHE A 239 6.21 16.68 -19.53
C PHE A 239 5.97 15.45 -18.64
N MET A 240 6.90 15.18 -17.74
CA MET A 240 6.71 14.24 -16.64
C MET A 240 7.10 14.91 -15.33
N MET A 241 6.20 14.84 -14.35
CA MET A 241 6.40 15.34 -12.99
C MET A 241 6.40 14.20 -12.00
N GLU A 242 7.21 14.33 -10.95
CA GLU A 242 7.14 13.50 -9.75
C GLU A 242 6.47 14.32 -8.66
N VAL A 243 5.41 13.77 -8.07
CA VAL A 243 4.66 14.37 -6.98
C VAL A 243 4.70 13.45 -5.77
N GLN A 244 5.16 13.95 -4.65
CA GLN A 244 5.16 13.26 -3.37
C GLN A 244 4.08 13.86 -2.49
N CYS A 245 3.10 13.06 -2.11
CA CYS A 245 1.95 13.52 -1.36
C CYS A 245 1.48 12.49 -0.34
N VAL A 246 0.70 12.95 0.62
CA VAL A 246 -0.02 12.12 1.58
C VAL A 246 -1.50 12.26 1.33
N GLU A 247 -2.18 11.11 1.20
CA GLU A 247 -3.61 11.04 0.91
C GLU A 247 -4.44 11.65 2.05
N GLY A 248 -5.33 12.57 1.69
CA GLY A 248 -6.39 13.08 2.56
C GLY A 248 -7.64 12.22 2.48
N GLN A 249 -8.80 12.83 2.77
CA GLN A 249 -10.11 12.19 2.62
C GLN A 249 -10.60 12.21 1.17
N ASP A 250 -10.07 13.15 0.35
CA ASP A 250 -10.44 13.32 -1.04
C ASP A 250 -9.87 12.21 -1.95
N ASP A 251 -10.46 12.09 -3.16
CA ASP A 251 -9.91 11.23 -4.20
C ASP A 251 -8.56 11.79 -4.69
N MET A 252 -7.48 11.10 -4.30
CA MET A 252 -6.10 11.46 -4.63
C MET A 252 -5.90 11.70 -6.13
N GLN A 253 -6.45 10.85 -6.98
CA GLN A 253 -6.20 10.97 -8.41
C GLN A 253 -6.95 12.16 -9.03
N LYS A 254 -8.17 12.41 -8.57
CA LYS A 254 -8.91 13.61 -8.96
C LYS A 254 -8.15 14.88 -8.54
N TYR A 255 -7.58 14.85 -7.33
CA TYR A 255 -6.74 15.94 -6.86
C TYR A 255 -5.51 16.16 -7.78
N LEU A 256 -4.79 15.07 -8.15
CA LEU A 256 -3.62 15.17 -9.02
C LEU A 256 -3.96 15.68 -10.43
N VAL A 257 -5.12 15.31 -10.97
CA VAL A 257 -5.61 15.85 -12.26
C VAL A 257 -5.87 17.35 -12.13
N ASN A 258 -6.57 17.78 -11.10
CA ASN A 258 -6.85 19.21 -10.85
C ASN A 258 -5.54 20.00 -10.62
N LEU A 259 -4.55 19.40 -9.95
CA LEU A 259 -3.23 20.00 -9.74
C LEU A 259 -2.54 20.29 -11.09
N VAL A 260 -2.60 19.37 -12.05
CA VAL A 260 -2.03 19.59 -13.40
C VAL A 260 -2.74 20.72 -14.13
N GLU A 261 -4.07 20.79 -14.03
CA GLU A 261 -4.84 21.89 -14.60
C GLU A 261 -4.48 23.24 -13.96
N GLU A 262 -4.34 23.27 -12.64
CA GLU A 262 -3.91 24.46 -11.88
C GLU A 262 -2.51 24.93 -12.30
N ILE A 263 -1.55 24.00 -12.44
CA ILE A 263 -0.21 24.32 -12.92
C ILE A 263 -0.28 24.92 -14.33
N GLY A 264 -1.12 24.36 -15.19
CA GLY A 264 -1.36 24.88 -16.54
C GLY A 264 -1.79 26.35 -16.50
N LEU A 265 -2.78 26.66 -15.69
CA LEU A 265 -3.30 28.02 -15.55
C LEU A 265 -2.28 28.99 -14.96
N LYS A 266 -1.55 28.57 -13.90
CA LYS A 266 -0.48 29.40 -13.30
C LYS A 266 0.66 29.68 -14.26
N CYS A 267 0.95 28.74 -15.17
CA CYS A 267 1.92 28.91 -16.25
C CYS A 267 1.35 29.66 -17.47
N LYS A 268 0.16 30.27 -17.37
CA LYS A 268 -0.52 31.01 -18.45
C LYS A 268 -0.77 30.19 -19.71
N THR A 269 -1.01 28.91 -19.54
CA THR A 269 -1.42 27.97 -20.59
C THR A 269 -2.44 26.99 -20.02
N VAL A 270 -2.71 25.91 -20.70
CA VAL A 270 -3.55 24.81 -20.22
C VAL A 270 -2.78 23.49 -20.34
N ALA A 271 -3.10 22.55 -19.48
CA ALA A 271 -2.49 21.23 -19.50
C ALA A 271 -3.53 20.15 -19.18
N HIS A 272 -3.26 18.93 -19.59
CA HIS A 272 -4.03 17.76 -19.22
C HIS A 272 -3.13 16.58 -18.91
N VAL A 273 -3.68 15.60 -18.21
CA VAL A 273 -2.98 14.39 -17.82
C VAL A 273 -3.12 13.32 -18.90
N THR A 274 -2.01 12.68 -19.26
CA THR A 274 -1.98 11.52 -20.16
C THR A 274 -1.86 10.21 -19.39
N ASP A 275 -1.07 10.20 -18.29
CA ASP A 275 -0.85 9.01 -17.47
C ASP A 275 -0.54 9.41 -16.01
N ILE A 276 -1.09 8.64 -15.06
CA ILE A 276 -0.74 8.71 -13.63
C ILE A 276 -0.26 7.34 -13.20
N ARG A 277 0.98 7.29 -12.70
CA ARG A 277 1.56 6.07 -12.18
C ARG A 277 1.95 6.24 -10.71
N CYS A 278 1.38 5.43 -9.84
CA CYS A 278 1.84 5.29 -8.47
C CYS A 278 3.17 4.53 -8.48
N ALA A 279 4.28 5.23 -8.30
CA ALA A 279 5.62 4.66 -8.33
C ALA A 279 5.99 3.97 -7.02
N ALA A 280 5.58 4.56 -5.89
CA ALA A 280 5.86 4.03 -4.56
C ALA A 280 4.80 4.45 -3.54
N VAL A 281 4.57 3.61 -2.54
CA VAL A 281 3.72 3.89 -1.36
C VAL A 281 4.56 3.60 -0.11
N GLY A 282 5.11 4.65 0.50
CA GLY A 282 6.10 4.52 1.58
C GLY A 282 7.33 3.73 1.12
N PRO A 283 7.68 2.61 1.77
CA PRO A 283 8.83 1.79 1.39
C PRO A 283 8.55 0.85 0.20
N PHE A 284 7.28 0.68 -0.21
CA PHE A 284 6.89 -0.26 -1.25
C PHE A 284 6.97 0.39 -2.62
N THR A 285 7.80 -0.16 -3.49
CA THR A 285 7.99 0.34 -4.85
C THR A 285 7.39 -0.61 -5.90
N SER A 286 7.41 -0.19 -7.16
CA SER A 286 6.95 -1.05 -8.26
C SER A 286 7.81 -2.31 -8.45
N ASN A 287 9.03 -2.35 -7.89
CA ASN A 287 9.92 -3.51 -8.00
C ASN A 287 9.44 -4.68 -7.11
N GLU A 288 8.84 -4.39 -5.97
CA GLU A 288 8.28 -5.38 -5.04
C GLU A 288 6.87 -5.82 -5.44
N SER A 289 6.30 -5.21 -6.50
CA SER A 289 4.92 -5.46 -6.91
C SER A 289 4.78 -6.74 -7.74
N LEU A 290 3.81 -7.58 -7.39
CA LEU A 290 3.44 -8.74 -8.18
C LEU A 290 2.64 -8.33 -9.41
N LEU A 291 3.05 -8.83 -10.57
CA LEU A 291 2.28 -8.69 -11.81
C LEU A 291 1.09 -9.66 -11.83
N ILE A 292 0.07 -9.35 -12.62
CA ILE A 292 -1.14 -10.20 -12.77
C ILE A 292 -0.78 -11.65 -13.09
N LYS A 293 0.20 -11.89 -13.95
CA LYS A 293 0.66 -13.24 -14.33
C LYS A 293 1.34 -14.03 -13.21
N HIS A 294 1.72 -13.36 -12.13
CA HIS A 294 2.44 -13.96 -11.00
C HIS A 294 1.56 -14.09 -9.75
N LEU A 295 0.25 -13.98 -9.86
CA LEU A 295 -0.71 -14.08 -8.74
C LEU A 295 -0.96 -15.54 -8.35
N SER A 296 0.08 -16.30 -8.02
CA SER A 296 0.00 -17.64 -7.42
C SER A 296 0.12 -17.54 -5.89
N LEU A 297 -0.43 -18.53 -5.18
CA LEU A 297 -0.38 -18.60 -3.72
C LEU A 297 1.06 -18.47 -3.20
N GLN A 298 2.02 -19.21 -3.78
CA GLN A 298 3.42 -19.19 -3.37
C GLN A 298 4.05 -17.79 -3.51
N ASN A 299 3.80 -17.12 -4.63
CA ASN A 299 4.33 -15.78 -4.87
C ASN A 299 3.71 -14.76 -3.91
N VAL A 300 2.42 -14.88 -3.62
CA VAL A 300 1.73 -14.00 -2.67
C VAL A 300 2.27 -14.20 -1.25
N LEU A 301 2.50 -15.44 -0.82
CA LEU A 301 3.10 -15.72 0.50
C LEU A 301 4.51 -15.14 0.64
N ASN A 302 5.35 -15.31 -0.39
CA ASN A 302 6.69 -14.73 -0.43
C ASN A 302 6.62 -13.21 -0.37
N ASN A 303 5.75 -12.60 -1.18
CA ASN A 303 5.57 -11.14 -1.23
C ASN A 303 5.08 -10.58 0.12
N ILE A 304 4.15 -11.24 0.80
CA ILE A 304 3.70 -10.86 2.15
C ILE A 304 4.88 -10.90 3.14
N SER A 305 5.72 -11.95 3.08
CA SER A 305 6.89 -12.09 3.95
C SER A 305 7.91 -10.97 3.72
N ASP A 306 8.20 -10.65 2.45
CA ASP A 306 9.18 -9.63 2.08
C ASP A 306 8.67 -8.22 2.39
N ASN A 307 7.39 -7.94 2.11
CA ASN A 307 6.74 -6.67 2.49
C ASN A 307 6.76 -6.45 4.01
N ARG A 308 6.59 -7.51 4.80
CA ARG A 308 6.68 -7.43 6.26
C ARG A 308 8.09 -7.07 6.73
N LYS A 309 9.13 -7.59 6.08
CA LYS A 309 10.54 -7.23 6.36
C LYS A 309 10.79 -5.77 6.00
N LEU A 310 10.44 -5.35 4.78
CA LEU A 310 10.57 -3.97 4.32
C LEU A 310 9.89 -2.97 5.27
N TRP A 311 8.68 -3.28 5.73
CA TRP A 311 7.96 -2.45 6.68
C TRP A 311 8.66 -2.34 8.04
N ARG A 312 9.19 -3.45 8.56
CA ARG A 312 9.95 -3.47 9.81
C ARG A 312 11.23 -2.66 9.69
N GLU A 313 12.00 -2.87 8.64
CA GLU A 313 13.25 -2.14 8.37
C GLU A 313 13.01 -0.63 8.26
N ALA A 314 11.99 -0.22 7.52
CA ALA A 314 11.62 1.20 7.39
C ALA A 314 11.21 1.84 8.73
N ASN A 315 10.59 1.08 9.64
CA ASN A 315 10.22 1.57 10.96
C ASN A 315 11.39 1.56 11.96
N HIS A 316 12.27 0.56 11.87
CA HIS A 316 13.48 0.51 12.70
C HIS A 316 14.45 1.62 12.35
N GLY A 317 14.66 1.91 11.07
CA GLY A 317 15.49 3.02 10.62
C GLY A 317 15.00 4.36 11.19
N LYS A 318 13.70 4.64 11.12
CA LYS A 318 13.10 5.85 11.69
C LYS A 318 13.24 5.94 13.22
N ARG A 319 13.13 4.83 13.94
CA ARG A 319 13.33 4.81 15.40
C ARG A 319 14.78 5.10 15.78
N SER A 320 15.73 4.52 15.06
CA SER A 320 17.15 4.76 15.28
C SER A 320 17.52 6.21 15.02
N GLU A 321 17.12 6.77 13.87
CA GLU A 321 17.36 8.18 13.53
C GLU A 321 16.73 9.15 14.54
N ARG A 322 15.49 8.89 15.01
CA ARG A 322 14.85 9.67 16.07
C ARG A 322 15.63 9.61 17.38
N GLY A 323 16.15 8.44 17.74
CA GLY A 323 16.96 8.26 18.95
C GLY A 323 18.27 9.05 18.90
N PHE A 324 18.97 9.05 17.75
CA PHE A 324 20.21 9.81 17.56
C PHE A 324 19.95 11.34 17.61
N ARG A 325 18.96 11.83 16.87
CA ARG A 325 18.61 13.25 16.82
C ARG A 325 18.15 13.78 18.19
N LYS A 326 17.41 12.96 18.95
CA LYS A 326 16.99 13.35 20.31
C LYS A 326 18.19 13.50 21.25
N LYS A 327 19.19 12.63 21.18
CA LYS A 327 20.44 12.75 21.94
C LYS A 327 21.24 14.00 21.54
N GLU A 328 21.38 14.28 20.25
CA GLU A 328 22.06 15.49 19.77
C GLU A 328 21.38 16.80 20.26
N LEU A 329 20.04 16.78 20.33
CA LEU A 329 19.27 17.90 20.87
C LEU A 329 19.46 18.07 22.37
N GLU A 330 19.44 16.99 23.14
CA GLU A 330 19.68 17.01 24.58
C GLU A 330 21.12 17.48 24.91
N GLU A 331 22.12 17.04 24.14
CA GLU A 331 23.49 17.48 24.25
C GLU A 331 23.66 18.98 23.89
N SER A 332 22.99 19.43 22.84
CA SER A 332 23.04 20.84 22.41
C SER A 332 22.31 21.79 23.39
N SER A 333 21.24 21.33 24.05
CA SER A 333 20.52 22.09 25.06
C SER A 333 21.35 22.18 26.35
N ASN A 334 21.98 21.12 26.80
CA ASN A 334 22.87 21.09 27.97
C ASN A 334 24.09 22.00 27.77
N LEU A 335 24.68 22.03 26.57
CA LEU A 335 25.79 22.92 26.22
C LEU A 335 25.39 24.41 26.24
N LYS A 336 24.13 24.76 25.95
CA LYS A 336 23.60 26.12 26.04
C LYS A 336 23.33 26.53 27.49
N GLU A 337 22.83 25.64 28.33
CA GLU A 337 22.62 25.88 29.74
C GLU A 337 23.94 26.10 30.49
N ASP A 338 24.96 25.28 30.17
CA ASP A 338 26.29 25.45 30.78
C ASP A 338 26.98 26.75 30.33
N LYS A 339 26.81 27.20 29.10
CA LYS A 339 27.29 28.46 28.61
C LYS A 339 26.56 29.63 29.28
N ASN A 340 25.28 29.52 29.57
CA ASN A 340 24.52 30.54 30.29
C ASN A 340 24.88 30.58 31.76
N LYS A 341 25.06 29.44 32.43
CA LYS A 341 25.55 29.39 33.83
C LYS A 341 26.93 30.00 33.95
N ASN A 342 27.84 29.71 33.04
CA ASN A 342 29.18 30.30 33.03
C ASN A 342 29.19 31.81 32.71
N LYS A 343 28.24 32.31 31.96
CA LYS A 343 28.07 33.76 31.79
C LYS A 343 27.53 34.44 33.03
N PHE A 344 26.59 33.79 33.73
CA PHE A 344 25.99 34.33 34.96
C PHE A 344 26.99 34.36 36.11
N THR A 345 27.86 33.34 36.25
CA THR A 345 28.93 33.32 37.27
C THR A 345 30.02 34.35 37.00
N ARG A 346 30.32 34.70 35.74
CA ARG A 346 31.24 35.78 35.41
C ARG A 346 30.68 37.17 35.70
N PHE A 347 29.36 37.38 35.61
CA PHE A 347 28.70 38.66 35.91
C PHE A 347 28.57 38.92 37.43
N LEU A 348 28.75 37.89 38.27
CA LEU A 348 28.68 38.01 39.74
C LEU A 348 30.06 38.09 40.40
N SER A 349 31.15 38.03 39.63
CA SER A 349 32.53 38.09 40.09
C SER A 349 33.27 39.37 39.72
N ASP A 350 32.64 40.26 38.97
CA ASP A 350 33.03 41.67 38.71
C ASP A 350 32.10 42.63 39.51
#